data_db2e72b26122e84a6c367945290fca61
#
_entry.id   db2e72b26122e84a6c367945290fca61
#
_cell.length_a   1.000
_cell.length_b   1.000
_cell.length_c   1.000
_cell.angle_alpha   90.00
_cell.angle_beta   90.00
_cell.angle_gamma   90.00
#
_symmetry.space_group_name_H-M   'P 1'
#
loop_
_entity.id
_entity.type
_entity.pdbx_description
1 polymer ?
#
loop_
_entity_poly.entity_id
_entity_poly.type
_entity_poly.pdbx_seq_one_letter_code
_entity_poly.pdbx_strand_id
1 'polypeptide(L)'
;MSQDLVQNKFQIQSNFTPSGDQPNAIKLLTQGLNNGVKDQVLLGVTGSGKTYTMAKIIEEVQRPAIVLAPNKTLAAQLYGEFKSFFPQNAVEYFVSYYDYYQPEAYVARTDTYIEKDASINEQIDKMRHSATRSLIEKKDLIIVASVSCIYGIGPLDVYADMTEKIEVNMNIDLRMIITRLVELQYKRNDLNFYRGTFRVRGDTLEIFPAHYDDKAWRISFFGNDVESIEEFDPLTGEIFDNINSVTIFANSHYITPKPTLETAMLQIKNDLKSRLDFFNTENKLLEAQRLEQRTIFDLEMIGTTGTCAGIENYSRYLSGRLEGNPPPTLFEFMPKDAIVFIDESHVTIPQLGAMYKGDLSRKENLSEYGFRLPSCKDNRPLNFDEWNGMRSQTIYVSATPGKWELSQTGGKFIEQIIRPTGLIDPTTEIRPVKNQVEDVVDEINNIITSNQRVLITVLTKKMAEDLTEFMHEKGIRVRYLHSDIDTIERIEIIRD
;
A
#
# COMPACT_ATOMS: atom_id res chain seq x y z
N MET A 1 26.03 -7.32 2.59
CA MET A 1 26.24 -8.50 1.73
C MET A 1 25.60 -8.20 0.38
N SER A 2 26.38 -8.07 -0.69
CA SER A 2 25.86 -7.96 -2.06
C SER A 2 25.46 -9.37 -2.50
N GLN A 3 24.22 -9.77 -2.23
CA GLN A 3 23.63 -10.86 -2.99
C GLN A 3 23.54 -10.39 -4.44
N ASP A 4 23.99 -11.23 -5.39
CA ASP A 4 23.73 -11.02 -6.82
C ASP A 4 22.22 -11.12 -7.01
N LEU A 5 21.52 -9.98 -6.91
CA LEU A 5 20.08 -9.88 -7.12
C LEU A 5 19.80 -10.32 -8.56
N VAL A 6 18.92 -11.29 -8.73
CA VAL A 6 18.47 -11.74 -10.03
C VAL A 6 17.82 -10.54 -10.74
N GLN A 7 18.41 -10.12 -11.85
CA GLN A 7 17.90 -9.04 -12.67
C GLN A 7 17.43 -9.60 -14.00
N ASN A 8 16.12 -9.74 -14.16
CA ASN A 8 15.54 -9.95 -15.48
C ASN A 8 15.41 -8.60 -16.18
N LYS A 9 15.55 -8.59 -17.50
CA LYS A 9 15.23 -7.37 -18.25
C LYS A 9 13.73 -7.12 -18.25
N PHE A 10 13.34 -5.85 -18.13
CA PHE A 10 11.95 -5.47 -18.40
C PHE A 10 11.66 -5.71 -19.87
N GLN A 11 10.70 -6.59 -20.14
CA GLN A 11 10.28 -6.92 -21.50
C GLN A 11 8.76 -6.97 -21.57
N ILE A 12 8.20 -6.10 -22.39
CA ILE A 12 6.75 -6.03 -22.60
C ILE A 12 6.29 -7.19 -23.46
N GLN A 13 5.26 -7.88 -23.00
CA GLN A 13 4.48 -8.83 -23.78
C GLN A 13 3.13 -8.20 -24.14
N SER A 14 3.00 -7.73 -25.37
CA SER A 14 1.78 -7.04 -25.82
C SER A 14 1.66 -7.12 -27.34
N ASN A 15 0.41 -7.21 -27.82
CA ASN A 15 0.08 -7.09 -29.23
C ASN A 15 -0.01 -5.62 -29.70
N PHE A 16 0.12 -4.66 -28.76
CA PHE A 16 0.10 -3.25 -29.10
C PHE A 16 1.45 -2.76 -29.59
N THR A 17 1.42 -1.85 -30.57
CA THR A 17 2.58 -1.09 -31.03
C THR A 17 2.35 0.38 -30.75
N PRO A 18 3.40 1.16 -30.38
CA PRO A 18 3.25 2.60 -30.18
C PRO A 18 2.68 3.29 -31.42
N SER A 19 1.63 4.09 -31.25
CA SER A 19 0.98 4.81 -32.36
C SER A 19 0.52 6.21 -31.93
N GLY A 20 0.11 7.03 -32.90
CA GLY A 20 -0.22 8.42 -32.64
C GLY A 20 0.99 9.21 -32.11
N ASP A 21 0.80 9.88 -30.98
CA ASP A 21 1.86 10.67 -30.32
C ASP A 21 2.80 9.83 -29.43
N GLN A 22 2.43 8.56 -29.14
CA GLN A 22 3.18 7.69 -28.21
C GLN A 22 4.67 7.55 -28.58
N PRO A 23 5.07 7.30 -29.85
CA PRO A 23 6.48 7.14 -30.19
C PRO A 23 7.32 8.38 -29.84
N ASN A 24 6.78 9.56 -30.10
CA ASN A 24 7.45 10.82 -29.78
C ASN A 24 7.49 11.08 -28.27
N ALA A 25 6.39 10.85 -27.57
CA ALA A 25 6.30 11.00 -26.12
C ALA A 25 7.28 10.07 -25.39
N ILE A 26 7.33 8.79 -25.76
CA ILE A 26 8.27 7.80 -25.22
C ILE A 26 9.70 8.27 -25.43
N LYS A 27 10.06 8.65 -26.66
CA LYS A 27 11.41 9.10 -26.99
C LYS A 27 11.82 10.32 -26.16
N LEU A 28 10.98 11.33 -26.07
CA LEU A 28 11.31 12.59 -25.36
C LEU A 28 11.44 12.36 -23.86
N LEU A 29 10.51 11.60 -23.25
CA LEU A 29 10.54 11.28 -21.81
C LEU A 29 11.75 10.42 -21.46
N THR A 30 12.08 9.40 -22.26
CA THR A 30 13.27 8.56 -22.09
C THR A 30 14.56 9.37 -22.23
N GLN A 31 14.65 10.26 -23.21
CA GLN A 31 15.79 11.17 -23.34
C GLN A 31 15.93 12.09 -22.13
N GLY A 32 14.82 12.62 -21.61
CA GLY A 32 14.83 13.42 -20.39
C GLY A 32 15.36 12.65 -19.19
N LEU A 33 14.91 11.41 -18.98
CA LEU A 33 15.40 10.53 -17.91
C LEU A 33 16.91 10.27 -18.06
N ASN A 34 17.38 9.93 -19.27
CA ASN A 34 18.79 9.65 -19.54
C ASN A 34 19.68 10.90 -19.36
N ASN A 35 19.13 12.08 -19.58
CA ASN A 35 19.82 13.35 -19.38
C ASN A 35 19.74 13.87 -17.94
N GLY A 36 19.16 13.10 -17.01
CA GLY A 36 19.08 13.48 -15.60
C GLY A 36 18.00 14.53 -15.27
N VAL A 37 17.04 14.78 -16.17
CA VAL A 37 15.94 15.72 -15.90
C VAL A 37 15.10 15.18 -14.74
N LYS A 38 14.98 15.97 -13.68
CA LYS A 38 14.30 15.54 -12.44
C LYS A 38 12.78 15.45 -12.61
N ASP A 39 12.19 16.41 -13.31
CA ASP A 39 10.74 16.59 -13.42
C ASP A 39 10.30 16.70 -14.86
N GLN A 40 9.35 15.87 -15.29
CA GLN A 40 8.77 15.86 -16.63
C GLN A 40 7.26 15.72 -16.55
N VAL A 41 6.51 16.33 -17.46
CA VAL A 41 5.05 16.23 -17.53
C VAL A 41 4.63 15.58 -18.84
N LEU A 42 3.84 14.51 -18.76
CA LEU A 42 3.10 13.92 -19.88
C LEU A 42 1.65 14.41 -19.83
N LEU A 43 1.29 15.31 -20.73
CA LEU A 43 -0.09 15.71 -20.94
C LEU A 43 -0.73 14.71 -21.90
N GLY A 44 -1.46 13.74 -21.33
CA GLY A 44 -2.07 12.65 -22.09
C GLY A 44 -3.58 12.61 -21.93
N VAL A 45 -4.33 12.80 -23.01
CA VAL A 45 -5.80 12.71 -22.95
C VAL A 45 -6.27 11.31 -22.54
N THR A 46 -7.47 11.21 -21.99
CA THR A 46 -8.09 9.92 -21.68
C THR A 46 -8.23 9.08 -22.96
N GLY A 47 -7.81 7.80 -22.86
CA GLY A 47 -7.83 6.89 -24.03
C GLY A 47 -6.65 7.03 -25.00
N SER A 48 -5.64 7.87 -24.70
CA SER A 48 -4.42 7.95 -25.51
C SER A 48 -3.41 6.82 -25.24
N GLY A 49 -3.66 5.95 -24.26
CA GLY A 49 -2.77 4.85 -23.89
C GLY A 49 -1.60 5.27 -22.99
N LYS A 50 -1.84 6.16 -22.02
CA LYS A 50 -0.84 6.63 -21.05
C LYS A 50 -0.12 5.50 -20.32
N THR A 51 -0.85 4.46 -19.88
CA THR A 51 -0.27 3.29 -19.18
C THR A 51 0.72 2.55 -20.08
N TYR A 52 0.38 2.35 -21.34
CA TYR A 52 1.29 1.71 -22.30
C TYR A 52 2.54 2.56 -22.56
N THR A 53 2.40 3.88 -22.61
CA THR A 53 3.54 4.82 -22.70
C THR A 53 4.46 4.70 -21.49
N MET A 54 3.93 4.67 -20.26
CA MET A 54 4.70 4.44 -19.04
C MET A 54 5.44 3.10 -19.09
N ALA A 55 4.75 2.02 -19.51
CA ALA A 55 5.36 0.71 -19.64
C ALA A 55 6.51 0.70 -20.65
N LYS A 56 6.34 1.34 -21.83
CA LYS A 56 7.39 1.45 -22.84
C LYS A 56 8.61 2.24 -22.34
N ILE A 57 8.41 3.28 -21.54
CA ILE A 57 9.51 4.03 -20.93
C ILE A 57 10.28 3.13 -19.96
N ILE A 58 9.60 2.34 -19.11
CA ILE A 58 10.24 1.38 -18.18
C ILE A 58 11.05 0.34 -18.96
N GLU A 59 10.48 -0.21 -20.05
CA GLU A 59 11.18 -1.15 -20.93
C GLU A 59 12.43 -0.54 -21.57
N GLU A 60 12.39 0.71 -22.01
CA GLU A 60 13.55 1.36 -22.65
C GLU A 60 14.66 1.73 -21.67
N VAL A 61 14.32 2.23 -20.47
CA VAL A 61 15.31 2.68 -19.49
C VAL A 61 15.82 1.57 -18.57
N GLN A 62 15.13 0.42 -18.48
CA GLN A 62 15.54 -0.74 -17.69
C GLN A 62 15.79 -0.42 -16.22
N ARG A 63 14.94 0.43 -15.60
CA ARG A 63 15.07 0.88 -14.21
C ARG A 63 13.82 0.51 -13.41
N PRO A 64 13.97 0.21 -12.10
CA PRO A 64 12.80 0.02 -11.23
C PRO A 64 11.86 1.23 -11.26
N ALA A 65 10.58 1.00 -11.04
CA ALA A 65 9.60 2.07 -11.07
C ALA A 65 8.59 1.98 -9.93
N ILE A 66 8.13 3.15 -9.45
CA ILE A 66 6.94 3.27 -8.61
C ILE A 66 5.90 4.12 -9.36
N VAL A 67 4.68 3.62 -9.42
CA VAL A 67 3.54 4.28 -10.07
C VAL A 67 2.53 4.63 -9.00
N LEU A 68 2.34 5.91 -8.74
CA LEU A 68 1.37 6.41 -7.76
C LEU A 68 0.04 6.69 -8.42
N ALA A 69 -1.03 6.13 -7.87
CA ALA A 69 -2.40 6.37 -8.29
C ALA A 69 -3.21 7.07 -7.17
N PRO A 70 -4.21 7.88 -7.50
CA PRO A 70 -4.97 8.67 -6.52
C PRO A 70 -5.87 7.84 -5.59
N ASN A 71 -6.22 6.62 -5.97
CA ASN A 71 -7.06 5.74 -5.16
C ASN A 71 -6.78 4.24 -5.42
N LYS A 72 -7.33 3.37 -4.57
CA LYS A 72 -7.15 1.91 -4.65
C LYS A 72 -7.66 1.32 -5.97
N THR A 73 -8.79 1.79 -6.47
CA THR A 73 -9.43 1.24 -7.69
C THR A 73 -8.56 1.51 -8.92
N LEU A 74 -8.08 2.74 -9.09
CA LEU A 74 -7.17 3.08 -10.19
C LEU A 74 -5.81 2.39 -10.02
N ALA A 75 -5.31 2.27 -8.80
CA ALA A 75 -4.10 1.49 -8.54
C ALA A 75 -4.28 0.01 -8.92
N ALA A 76 -5.44 -0.60 -8.63
CA ALA A 76 -5.73 -1.98 -9.01
C ALA A 76 -5.82 -2.17 -10.53
N GLN A 77 -6.43 -1.21 -11.23
CA GLN A 77 -6.45 -1.22 -12.69
C GLN A 77 -5.04 -1.14 -13.27
N LEU A 78 -4.24 -0.17 -12.84
CA LEU A 78 -2.84 -0.01 -13.29
C LEU A 78 -2.01 -1.25 -12.97
N TYR A 79 -2.17 -1.83 -11.78
CA TYR A 79 -1.51 -3.08 -11.39
C TYR A 79 -1.83 -4.21 -12.37
N GLY A 80 -3.11 -4.40 -12.72
CA GLY A 80 -3.55 -5.40 -13.69
C GLY A 80 -2.96 -5.17 -15.09
N GLU A 81 -2.94 -3.92 -15.55
CA GLU A 81 -2.36 -3.53 -16.84
C GLU A 81 -0.84 -3.79 -16.86
N PHE A 82 -0.09 -3.33 -15.85
CA PHE A 82 1.36 -3.58 -15.75
C PHE A 82 1.70 -5.06 -15.60
N LYS A 83 0.91 -5.82 -14.82
CA LYS A 83 1.08 -7.27 -14.69
C LYS A 83 0.90 -7.99 -16.02
N SER A 84 -0.05 -7.53 -16.85
CA SER A 84 -0.25 -8.04 -18.20
C SER A 84 0.90 -7.68 -19.14
N PHE A 85 1.45 -6.47 -19.05
CA PHE A 85 2.57 -6.04 -19.88
C PHE A 85 3.89 -6.71 -19.49
N PHE A 86 4.11 -6.97 -18.20
CA PHE A 86 5.36 -7.51 -17.65
C PHE A 86 5.15 -8.83 -16.89
N PRO A 87 4.66 -9.90 -17.53
CA PRO A 87 4.34 -11.15 -16.85
C PRO A 87 5.58 -11.87 -16.28
N GLN A 88 6.79 -11.56 -16.75
CA GLN A 88 8.05 -12.15 -16.31
C GLN A 88 8.80 -11.32 -15.26
N ASN A 89 8.33 -10.09 -14.97
CA ASN A 89 8.95 -9.18 -14.01
C ASN A 89 8.12 -9.07 -12.74
N ALA A 90 8.71 -8.53 -11.68
CA ALA A 90 8.00 -8.28 -10.44
C ALA A 90 7.11 -7.04 -10.58
N VAL A 91 5.81 -7.24 -10.65
CA VAL A 91 4.82 -6.17 -10.56
C VAL A 91 4.07 -6.35 -9.26
N GLU A 92 4.13 -5.37 -8.38
CA GLU A 92 3.63 -5.43 -7.01
C GLU A 92 2.59 -4.35 -6.74
N TYR A 93 1.69 -4.64 -5.80
CA TYR A 93 0.58 -3.76 -5.43
C TYR A 93 0.74 -3.29 -3.98
N PHE A 94 0.80 -1.98 -3.76
CA PHE A 94 1.03 -1.41 -2.44
C PHE A 94 0.05 -0.28 -2.12
N VAL A 95 -1.09 -0.64 -1.54
CA VAL A 95 -2.13 0.32 -1.12
C VAL A 95 -2.47 0.15 0.36
N SER A 96 -3.36 0.97 0.90
CA SER A 96 -3.86 0.78 2.27
C SER A 96 -4.58 -0.57 2.40
N TYR A 97 -4.18 -1.39 3.37
CA TYR A 97 -4.77 -2.72 3.62
C TYR A 97 -6.07 -2.67 4.43
N TYR A 98 -6.55 -1.49 4.80
CA TYR A 98 -7.83 -1.36 5.49
C TYR A 98 -9.00 -1.33 4.51
N ASP A 99 -9.99 -2.21 4.67
CA ASP A 99 -11.29 -2.09 4.01
C ASP A 99 -12.12 -1.00 4.69
N TYR A 100 -12.10 -1.01 6.02
CA TYR A 100 -12.65 0.05 6.85
C TYR A 100 -11.58 0.60 7.78
N TYR A 101 -11.53 1.91 7.96
CA TYR A 101 -10.60 2.57 8.87
C TYR A 101 -11.22 3.80 9.52
N GLN A 102 -11.46 3.71 10.82
CA GLN A 102 -11.79 4.83 11.68
C GLN A 102 -10.58 5.12 12.57
N PRO A 103 -9.86 6.22 12.35
CA PRO A 103 -8.73 6.56 13.20
C PRO A 103 -9.19 6.93 14.61
N GLU A 104 -8.37 6.59 15.61
CA GLU A 104 -8.53 7.09 16.97
C GLU A 104 -8.55 8.62 16.97
N ALA A 105 -9.53 9.24 17.61
CA ALA A 105 -9.67 10.68 17.68
C ALA A 105 -10.33 11.14 18.98
N TYR A 106 -10.07 12.37 19.36
CA TYR A 106 -10.79 13.02 20.45
C TYR A 106 -11.35 14.37 20.02
N VAL A 107 -12.63 14.58 20.24
CA VAL A 107 -13.35 15.82 19.93
C VAL A 107 -13.59 16.57 21.24
N ALA A 108 -12.71 17.52 21.58
CA ALA A 108 -12.73 18.23 22.85
C ALA A 108 -14.03 19.00 23.08
N ARG A 109 -14.66 19.54 22.01
CA ARG A 109 -15.92 20.32 22.12
C ARG A 109 -17.09 19.49 22.65
N THR A 110 -17.14 18.19 22.37
CA THR A 110 -18.23 17.29 22.77
C THR A 110 -17.79 16.27 23.81
N ASP A 111 -16.54 16.34 24.29
CA ASP A 111 -15.90 15.35 25.17
C ASP A 111 -16.11 13.91 24.64
N THR A 112 -15.92 13.73 23.34
CA THR A 112 -16.16 12.45 22.68
C THR A 112 -14.84 11.82 22.25
N TYR A 113 -14.54 10.68 22.83
CA TYR A 113 -13.43 9.82 22.37
C TYR A 113 -13.96 8.82 21.36
N ILE A 114 -13.29 8.77 20.22
CA ILE A 114 -13.56 7.84 19.13
C ILE A 114 -12.44 6.82 19.14
N GLU A 115 -12.80 5.58 19.45
CA GLU A 115 -11.83 4.49 19.44
C GLU A 115 -11.44 4.13 18.00
N LYS A 116 -10.17 3.67 17.82
CA LYS A 116 -9.72 3.14 16.54
C LYS A 116 -10.51 1.89 16.20
N ASP A 117 -11.15 1.90 15.03
CA ASP A 117 -11.79 0.73 14.47
C ASP A 117 -11.27 0.49 13.04
N ALA A 118 -10.92 -0.75 12.73
CA ALA A 118 -10.32 -1.06 11.45
C ALA A 118 -10.56 -2.51 11.06
N SER A 119 -10.93 -2.72 9.82
CA SER A 119 -10.99 -4.02 9.16
C SER A 119 -9.84 -4.16 8.19
N ILE A 120 -9.03 -5.20 8.35
CA ILE A 120 -7.88 -5.48 7.49
C ILE A 120 -8.30 -6.43 6.38
N ASN A 121 -7.98 -6.08 5.14
CA ASN A 121 -8.06 -6.96 3.99
C ASN A 121 -6.80 -7.83 3.92
N GLU A 122 -6.95 -9.11 4.22
CA GLU A 122 -5.81 -10.05 4.27
C GLU A 122 -5.11 -10.21 2.91
N GLN A 123 -5.86 -10.10 1.80
CA GLN A 123 -5.28 -10.21 0.47
C GLN A 123 -4.41 -9.00 0.14
N ILE A 124 -4.86 -7.79 0.48
CA ILE A 124 -4.04 -6.58 0.29
C ILE A 124 -2.83 -6.59 1.24
N ASP A 125 -2.99 -7.06 2.46
CA ASP A 125 -1.89 -7.20 3.42
C ASP A 125 -0.81 -8.15 2.88
N LYS A 126 -1.18 -9.31 2.35
CA LYS A 126 -0.28 -10.21 1.65
C LYS A 126 0.45 -9.54 0.49
N MET A 127 -0.27 -8.80 -0.36
CA MET A 127 0.34 -8.07 -1.49
C MET A 127 1.38 -7.05 -1.01
N ARG A 128 1.15 -6.39 0.13
CA ARG A 128 2.13 -5.48 0.74
C ARG A 128 3.38 -6.22 1.21
N HIS A 129 3.24 -7.39 1.83
CA HIS A 129 4.38 -8.24 2.21
C HIS A 129 5.15 -8.72 0.97
N SER A 130 4.45 -9.10 -0.10
CA SER A 130 5.07 -9.43 -1.40
C SER A 130 5.87 -8.25 -1.95
N ALA A 131 5.31 -7.05 -1.94
CA ALA A 131 5.99 -5.85 -2.43
C ALA A 131 7.26 -5.54 -1.62
N THR A 132 7.19 -5.60 -0.28
CA THR A 132 8.36 -5.34 0.58
C THR A 132 9.45 -6.39 0.38
N ARG A 133 9.09 -7.66 0.25
CA ARG A 133 10.03 -8.74 -0.10
C ARG A 133 10.68 -8.49 -1.45
N SER A 134 9.89 -8.19 -2.49
CA SER A 134 10.40 -7.94 -3.84
C SER A 134 11.37 -6.76 -3.91
N LEU A 135 11.19 -5.73 -3.07
CA LEU A 135 12.13 -4.61 -2.94
C LEU A 135 13.51 -5.03 -2.42
N ILE A 136 13.57 -6.09 -1.62
CA ILE A 136 14.82 -6.62 -1.07
C ILE A 136 15.48 -7.60 -2.04
N GLU A 137 14.69 -8.43 -2.74
CA GLU A 137 15.20 -9.56 -3.53
C GLU A 137 15.41 -9.24 -5.01
N LYS A 138 14.70 -8.25 -5.59
CA LYS A 138 14.62 -8.03 -7.04
C LYS A 138 15.02 -6.64 -7.46
N LYS A 139 15.61 -6.52 -8.64
CA LYS A 139 15.93 -5.25 -9.29
C LYS A 139 14.94 -4.88 -10.40
N ASP A 140 14.29 -5.86 -11.00
CA ASP A 140 13.30 -5.71 -12.07
C ASP A 140 11.88 -5.56 -11.48
N LEU A 141 11.66 -4.46 -10.75
CA LEU A 141 10.49 -4.24 -9.92
C LEU A 141 9.68 -3.02 -10.37
N ILE A 142 8.37 -3.21 -10.49
CA ILE A 142 7.37 -2.14 -10.67
C ILE A 142 6.41 -2.20 -9.48
N ILE A 143 6.30 -1.12 -8.71
CA ILE A 143 5.33 -1.03 -7.63
C ILE A 143 4.22 -0.07 -8.03
N VAL A 144 2.98 -0.54 -8.02
CA VAL A 144 1.80 0.32 -8.16
C VAL A 144 1.24 0.60 -6.78
N ALA A 145 1.23 1.86 -6.40
CA ALA A 145 0.87 2.29 -5.05
C ALA A 145 -0.18 3.40 -5.03
N SER A 146 -0.89 3.52 -3.92
CA SER A 146 -1.68 4.71 -3.61
C SER A 146 -0.89 5.65 -2.69
N VAL A 147 -1.45 6.82 -2.36
CA VAL A 147 -0.86 7.78 -1.38
C VAL A 147 -0.55 7.15 -0.01
N SER A 148 -1.06 5.95 0.30
CA SER A 148 -0.69 5.23 1.53
C SER A 148 0.80 4.87 1.61
N CYS A 149 1.54 4.91 0.51
CA CYS A 149 2.98 4.67 0.46
C CYS A 149 3.83 5.72 1.21
N ILE A 150 3.27 6.89 1.56
CA ILE A 150 3.96 7.91 2.37
C ILE A 150 3.78 7.69 3.88
N TYR A 151 3.04 6.66 4.31
CA TYR A 151 2.92 6.26 5.71
C TYR A 151 4.06 5.31 6.10
N GLY A 152 4.44 5.33 7.38
CA GLY A 152 5.50 4.48 7.90
C GLY A 152 5.17 2.99 7.82
N ILE A 153 6.17 2.18 7.41
CA ILE A 153 6.10 0.71 7.32
C ILE A 153 7.20 -0.01 8.13
N GLY A 154 7.95 0.73 8.92
CA GLY A 154 9.10 0.20 9.66
C GLY A 154 10.43 0.39 8.92
N PRO A 155 11.57 0.32 9.62
CA PRO A 155 12.90 0.52 9.04
C PRO A 155 13.28 -0.62 8.09
N LEU A 156 13.84 -0.28 6.90
CA LEU A 156 14.30 -1.25 5.91
C LEU A 156 15.35 -2.20 6.47
N ASP A 157 16.38 -1.65 7.13
CA ASP A 157 17.49 -2.43 7.66
C ASP A 157 16.99 -3.47 8.67
N VAL A 158 16.08 -3.06 9.58
CA VAL A 158 15.47 -3.96 10.55
C VAL A 158 14.68 -5.06 9.87
N TYR A 159 13.85 -4.72 8.85
CA TYR A 159 13.05 -5.71 8.13
C TYR A 159 13.92 -6.68 7.33
N ALA A 160 15.02 -6.20 6.73
CA ALA A 160 15.98 -7.04 6.00
C ALA A 160 16.77 -7.96 6.93
N ASP A 161 17.19 -7.48 8.12
CA ASP A 161 17.91 -8.27 9.14
C ASP A 161 16.98 -9.28 9.85
N MET A 162 15.66 -9.00 9.87
CA MET A 162 14.66 -9.91 10.42
C MET A 162 14.19 -10.88 9.35
N THR A 163 15.12 -11.67 8.85
CA THR A 163 14.91 -12.81 7.96
C THR A 163 15.62 -14.03 8.52
N GLU A 164 15.19 -15.21 8.10
CA GLU A 164 15.86 -16.47 8.41
C GLU A 164 16.04 -17.28 7.11
N LYS A 165 17.28 -17.63 6.79
CA LYS A 165 17.59 -18.44 5.62
C LYS A 165 17.87 -19.88 6.05
N ILE A 166 17.15 -20.82 5.45
CA ILE A 166 17.34 -22.25 5.67
C ILE A 166 17.74 -22.90 4.35
N GLU A 167 18.77 -23.74 4.38
CA GLU A 167 19.29 -24.43 3.21
C GLU A 167 19.35 -25.95 3.48
N VAL A 168 19.20 -26.74 2.44
CA VAL A 168 19.40 -28.20 2.50
C VAL A 168 20.85 -28.52 2.92
N ASN A 169 21.03 -29.49 3.80
CA ASN A 169 22.29 -29.86 4.48
C ASN A 169 22.79 -28.84 5.52
N MET A 170 21.99 -27.82 5.87
CA MET A 170 22.33 -26.92 6.97
C MET A 170 22.17 -27.67 8.30
N ASN A 171 23.16 -27.52 9.21
CA ASN A 171 23.06 -28.07 10.56
C ASN A 171 22.53 -27.00 11.51
N ILE A 172 21.29 -27.16 11.98
CA ILE A 172 20.60 -26.21 12.85
C ILE A 172 19.58 -26.90 13.74
N ASP A 173 19.53 -26.55 15.02
CA ASP A 173 18.54 -27.08 15.95
C ASP A 173 17.12 -26.52 15.60
N LEU A 174 16.17 -27.42 15.40
CA LEU A 174 14.76 -27.09 15.15
C LEU A 174 14.19 -26.10 16.20
N ARG A 175 14.60 -26.21 17.45
CA ARG A 175 14.16 -25.29 18.52
C ARG A 175 14.64 -23.86 18.27
N MET A 176 15.84 -23.69 17.72
CA MET A 176 16.35 -22.36 17.38
C MET A 176 15.51 -21.73 16.26
N ILE A 177 15.16 -22.52 15.23
CA ILE A 177 14.29 -22.07 14.14
C ILE A 177 12.92 -21.66 14.68
N ILE A 178 12.30 -22.49 15.55
CA ILE A 178 11.01 -22.18 16.19
C ILE A 178 11.09 -20.84 16.96
N THR A 179 12.14 -20.64 17.73
CA THR A 179 12.38 -19.38 18.47
C THR A 179 12.45 -18.21 17.48
N ARG A 180 13.21 -18.38 16.40
CA ARG A 180 13.36 -17.37 15.38
C ARG A 180 12.05 -17.06 14.66
N LEU A 181 11.21 -18.07 14.35
CA LEU A 181 9.87 -17.88 13.76
C LEU A 181 8.96 -17.04 14.67
N VAL A 182 9.01 -17.27 15.98
CA VAL A 182 8.23 -16.47 16.96
C VAL A 182 8.76 -15.03 16.99
N GLU A 183 10.06 -14.80 16.94
CA GLU A 183 10.65 -13.47 16.80
C GLU A 183 10.21 -12.79 15.50
N LEU A 184 10.10 -13.53 14.41
CA LEU A 184 9.57 -13.09 13.11
C LEU A 184 8.03 -12.90 13.10
N GLN A 185 7.38 -13.02 14.27
CA GLN A 185 5.93 -12.85 14.47
C GLN A 185 5.06 -13.93 13.80
N TYR A 186 5.61 -15.11 13.50
CA TYR A 186 4.81 -16.27 13.13
C TYR A 186 4.16 -16.90 14.35
N LYS A 187 2.95 -17.41 14.19
CA LYS A 187 2.21 -18.07 15.26
C LYS A 187 2.26 -19.57 15.08
N ARG A 188 2.56 -20.33 16.16
CA ARG A 188 2.41 -21.78 16.12
C ARG A 188 0.93 -22.15 16.11
N ASN A 189 0.50 -22.91 15.13
CA ASN A 189 -0.86 -23.44 15.07
C ASN A 189 -0.84 -24.82 14.42
N ASP A 190 -0.90 -25.87 15.24
CA ASP A 190 -0.81 -27.24 14.78
C ASP A 190 -2.17 -27.77 14.23
N LEU A 191 -3.29 -27.06 14.50
CA LEU A 191 -4.64 -27.44 14.05
C LEU A 191 -5.06 -26.70 12.77
N ASN A 192 -4.99 -25.39 12.79
CA ASN A 192 -5.35 -24.54 11.66
C ASN A 192 -4.09 -23.95 11.02
N PHE A 193 -3.78 -24.40 9.81
CA PHE A 193 -2.61 -23.96 9.09
C PHE A 193 -3.01 -22.91 8.03
N TYR A 194 -2.65 -21.66 8.28
CA TYR A 194 -2.97 -20.52 7.44
C TYR A 194 -1.79 -19.55 7.38
N ARG A 195 -1.85 -18.57 6.52
CA ARG A 195 -0.82 -17.55 6.30
C ARG A 195 -0.28 -16.94 7.62
N GLY A 196 1.03 -16.88 7.76
CA GLY A 196 1.68 -16.36 8.98
C GLY A 196 1.70 -17.33 10.15
N THR A 197 1.43 -18.63 9.90
CA THR A 197 1.54 -19.67 10.92
C THR A 197 2.62 -20.71 10.55
N PHE A 198 3.07 -21.41 11.57
CA PHE A 198 3.88 -22.62 11.41
C PHE A 198 3.33 -23.75 12.28
N ARG A 199 3.63 -24.98 11.90
CA ARG A 199 3.32 -26.18 12.70
C ARG A 199 4.49 -27.16 12.69
N VAL A 200 4.57 -27.99 13.74
CA VAL A 200 5.64 -28.96 13.90
C VAL A 200 5.04 -30.35 14.12
N ARG A 201 5.46 -31.32 13.34
CA ARG A 201 5.03 -32.72 13.44
C ARG A 201 6.24 -33.64 13.39
N GLY A 202 6.67 -34.14 14.56
CA GLY A 202 7.91 -34.90 14.66
C GLY A 202 9.12 -34.06 14.22
N ASP A 203 9.87 -34.57 13.27
CA ASP A 203 11.05 -33.91 12.69
C ASP A 203 10.72 -33.05 11.46
N THR A 204 9.47 -32.65 11.30
CA THR A 204 9.00 -31.83 10.17
C THR A 204 8.46 -30.51 10.65
N LEU A 205 8.96 -29.44 10.07
CA LEU A 205 8.50 -28.07 10.24
C LEU A 205 7.77 -27.60 8.98
N GLU A 206 6.53 -27.19 9.10
CA GLU A 206 5.79 -26.58 7.99
C GLU A 206 5.54 -25.10 8.31
N ILE A 207 5.79 -24.23 7.32
CA ILE A 207 5.68 -22.78 7.44
C ILE A 207 4.79 -22.26 6.31
N PHE A 208 3.78 -21.47 6.65
CA PHE A 208 2.96 -20.76 5.67
C PHE A 208 3.40 -19.29 5.62
N PRO A 209 4.19 -18.89 4.61
CA PRO A 209 4.76 -17.56 4.53
C PRO A 209 3.71 -16.44 4.44
N ALA A 210 4.05 -15.24 4.94
CA ALA A 210 3.16 -14.09 4.95
C ALA A 210 2.77 -13.57 3.56
N HIS A 211 3.54 -13.89 2.52
CA HIS A 211 3.42 -13.37 1.15
C HIS A 211 2.85 -14.38 0.14
N TYR A 212 2.49 -15.61 0.57
CA TYR A 212 1.86 -16.63 -0.27
C TYR A 212 0.40 -16.89 0.13
N ASP A 213 -0.43 -17.39 -0.82
CA ASP A 213 -1.80 -17.85 -0.57
C ASP A 213 -1.94 -19.36 -0.74
N ASP A 214 -1.23 -19.90 -1.73
CA ASP A 214 -1.42 -21.21 -2.29
C ASP A 214 -0.21 -22.11 -2.04
N LYS A 215 0.82 -21.59 -1.38
CA LYS A 215 2.09 -22.28 -1.19
C LYS A 215 2.58 -22.18 0.24
N ALA A 216 3.07 -23.30 0.74
CA ALA A 216 3.75 -23.40 2.02
C ALA A 216 5.04 -24.19 1.87
N TRP A 217 5.93 -24.08 2.82
CA TRP A 217 7.18 -24.81 2.87
C TRP A 217 7.13 -25.90 3.92
N ARG A 218 7.61 -27.11 3.54
CA ARG A 218 7.83 -28.24 4.43
C ARG A 218 9.32 -28.51 4.50
N ILE A 219 9.88 -28.47 5.70
CA ILE A 219 11.29 -28.67 5.98
C ILE A 219 11.40 -29.91 6.84
N SER A 220 12.08 -30.93 6.30
CA SER A 220 12.31 -32.21 6.99
C SER A 220 13.70 -32.23 7.60
N PHE A 221 13.82 -32.73 8.83
CA PHE A 221 15.07 -32.82 9.56
C PHE A 221 15.45 -34.28 9.83
N PHE A 222 16.75 -34.55 9.80
CA PHE A 222 17.33 -35.75 10.37
C PHE A 222 18.27 -35.34 11.52
N GLY A 223 17.80 -35.44 12.76
CA GLY A 223 18.47 -34.82 13.88
C GLY A 223 18.48 -33.29 13.76
N ASN A 224 19.67 -32.72 13.61
CA ASN A 224 19.85 -31.27 13.39
C ASN A 224 20.16 -30.90 11.93
N ASP A 225 20.19 -31.89 11.03
CA ASP A 225 20.49 -31.63 9.62
C ASP A 225 19.20 -31.45 8.81
N VAL A 226 19.12 -30.40 8.01
CA VAL A 226 18.01 -30.17 7.08
C VAL A 226 18.16 -31.15 5.90
N GLU A 227 17.27 -32.14 5.82
CA GLU A 227 17.30 -33.19 4.81
C GLU A 227 16.69 -32.74 3.49
N SER A 228 15.53 -32.08 3.54
CA SER A 228 14.81 -31.60 2.37
C SER A 228 13.95 -30.38 2.67
N ILE A 229 13.72 -29.59 1.62
CA ILE A 229 12.79 -28.46 1.63
C ILE A 229 11.84 -28.63 0.43
N GLU A 230 10.55 -28.74 0.71
CA GLU A 230 9.49 -28.90 -0.26
C GLU A 230 8.59 -27.67 -0.29
N GLU A 231 8.23 -27.20 -1.49
CA GLU A 231 7.14 -26.26 -1.69
C GLU A 231 5.86 -27.04 -1.99
N PHE A 232 4.80 -26.84 -1.23
CA PHE A 232 3.57 -27.62 -1.32
C PHE A 232 2.31 -26.78 -1.19
N ASP A 233 1.18 -27.29 -1.71
CA ASP A 233 -0.14 -26.73 -1.51
C ASP A 233 -0.64 -27.04 -0.09
N PRO A 234 -0.89 -26.03 0.76
CA PRO A 234 -1.32 -26.24 2.15
C PRO A 234 -2.72 -26.87 2.27
N LEU A 235 -3.56 -26.81 1.22
CA LEU A 235 -4.91 -27.39 1.20
C LEU A 235 -4.90 -28.86 0.78
N THR A 236 -4.22 -29.18 -0.32
CA THR A 236 -4.22 -30.54 -0.90
C THR A 236 -3.04 -31.39 -0.41
N GLY A 237 -1.94 -30.75 0.01
CA GLY A 237 -0.69 -31.39 0.37
C GLY A 237 0.17 -31.79 -0.85
N GLU A 238 -0.23 -31.41 -2.06
CA GLU A 238 0.52 -31.67 -3.29
C GLU A 238 1.85 -30.90 -3.30
N ILE A 239 2.94 -31.62 -3.62
CA ILE A 239 4.26 -31.03 -3.70
C ILE A 239 4.44 -30.40 -5.09
N PHE A 240 4.73 -29.11 -5.11
CA PHE A 240 5.01 -28.38 -6.36
C PHE A 240 6.46 -28.52 -6.78
N ASP A 241 7.41 -28.39 -5.84
CA ASP A 241 8.83 -28.43 -6.12
C ASP A 241 9.66 -28.82 -4.89
N ASN A 242 10.87 -29.34 -5.14
CA ASN A 242 11.92 -29.53 -4.15
C ASN A 242 12.95 -28.42 -4.32
N ILE A 243 13.12 -27.58 -3.33
CA ILE A 243 13.96 -26.40 -3.39
C ILE A 243 15.16 -26.52 -2.45
N ASN A 244 16.27 -25.90 -2.80
CA ASN A 244 17.51 -26.01 -2.06
C ASN A 244 17.61 -25.04 -0.88
N SER A 245 16.84 -23.96 -0.92
CA SER A 245 16.85 -22.94 0.15
C SER A 245 15.57 -22.13 0.18
N VAL A 246 15.21 -21.65 1.36
CA VAL A 246 14.13 -20.68 1.59
C VAL A 246 14.63 -19.51 2.41
N THR A 247 14.09 -18.32 2.15
CA THR A 247 14.26 -17.15 2.99
C THR A 247 12.93 -16.78 3.62
N ILE A 248 12.84 -16.88 4.93
CA ILE A 248 11.64 -16.59 5.70
C ILE A 248 11.70 -15.12 6.10
N PHE A 249 10.75 -14.32 5.63
CA PHE A 249 10.58 -12.91 5.99
C PHE A 249 9.63 -12.77 7.17
N ALA A 250 9.74 -11.65 7.88
CA ALA A 250 8.85 -11.35 8.99
C ALA A 250 7.36 -11.30 8.59
N ASN A 251 6.50 -11.78 9.49
CA ASN A 251 5.03 -11.76 9.31
C ASN A 251 4.40 -10.42 9.70
N SER A 252 5.19 -9.39 9.91
CA SER A 252 4.74 -8.03 10.23
C SER A 252 5.76 -7.01 9.72
N HIS A 253 5.29 -5.88 9.21
CA HIS A 253 6.15 -4.75 8.88
C HIS A 253 6.66 -4.01 10.13
N TYR A 254 5.92 -4.10 11.25
CA TYR A 254 6.30 -3.51 12.54
C TYR A 254 6.97 -4.57 13.42
N ILE A 255 8.17 -4.97 13.02
CA ILE A 255 8.98 -5.90 13.77
C ILE A 255 10.15 -5.17 14.44
N THR A 256 10.44 -5.51 15.68
CA THR A 256 11.49 -4.85 16.44
C THR A 256 12.34 -5.91 17.17
N PRO A 257 13.66 -5.94 16.99
CA PRO A 257 14.54 -6.83 17.71
C PRO A 257 14.42 -6.64 19.22
N LYS A 258 14.51 -7.71 19.99
CA LYS A 258 14.32 -7.70 21.44
C LYS A 258 15.16 -6.66 22.20
N PRO A 259 16.46 -6.46 21.91
CA PRO A 259 17.25 -5.43 22.60
C PRO A 259 16.75 -4.01 22.33
N THR A 260 16.29 -3.77 21.10
CA THR A 260 15.68 -2.48 20.70
C THR A 260 14.37 -2.26 21.43
N LEU A 261 13.55 -3.32 21.58
CA LEU A 261 12.29 -3.27 22.29
C LEU A 261 12.48 -2.91 23.77
N GLU A 262 13.46 -3.51 24.45
CA GLU A 262 13.81 -3.21 25.85
C GLU A 262 14.23 -1.74 26.01
N THR A 263 15.05 -1.24 25.09
CA THR A 263 15.46 0.17 25.07
C THR A 263 14.25 1.10 24.82
N ALA A 264 13.38 0.76 23.88
CA ALA A 264 12.17 1.50 23.59
C ALA A 264 11.24 1.58 24.81
N MET A 265 11.03 0.47 25.52
CA MET A 265 10.22 0.43 26.74
C MET A 265 10.77 1.35 27.83
N LEU A 266 12.09 1.44 27.98
CA LEU A 266 12.73 2.35 28.93
C LEU A 266 12.49 3.83 28.54
N GLN A 267 12.63 4.14 27.26
CA GLN A 267 12.37 5.50 26.74
C GLN A 267 10.91 5.89 26.92
N ILE A 268 9.96 4.98 26.61
CA ILE A 268 8.52 5.21 26.82
C ILE A 268 8.22 5.50 28.29
N LYS A 269 8.81 4.76 29.25
CA LYS A 269 8.65 5.01 30.69
C LYS A 269 9.16 6.38 31.10
N ASN A 270 10.30 6.80 30.56
CA ASN A 270 10.88 8.12 30.87
C ASN A 270 10.00 9.26 30.32
N ASP A 271 9.53 9.13 29.08
CA ASP A 271 8.63 10.13 28.47
C ASP A 271 7.27 10.17 29.16
N LEU A 272 6.75 9.01 29.59
CA LEU A 272 5.55 8.95 30.42
C LEU A 272 5.73 9.76 31.71
N LYS A 273 6.80 9.49 32.45
CA LYS A 273 7.10 10.22 33.69
C LYS A 273 7.13 11.74 33.46
N SER A 274 7.88 12.18 32.46
CA SER A 274 8.00 13.59 32.13
C SER A 274 6.65 14.21 31.75
N ARG A 275 5.80 13.47 31.05
CA ARG A 275 4.46 13.94 30.64
C ARG A 275 3.51 13.99 31.83
N LEU A 276 3.58 13.03 32.75
CA LEU A 276 2.77 13.04 33.98
C LEU A 276 3.16 14.22 34.89
N ASP A 277 4.47 14.49 35.04
CA ASP A 277 4.95 15.66 35.78
C ASP A 277 4.40 16.98 35.18
N PHE A 278 4.40 17.09 33.85
CA PHE A 278 3.79 18.22 33.14
C PHE A 278 2.30 18.34 33.44
N PHE A 279 1.50 17.29 33.31
CA PHE A 279 0.05 17.32 33.55
C PHE A 279 -0.26 17.63 35.00
N ASN A 280 0.49 17.10 35.96
CA ASN A 280 0.31 17.41 37.38
C ASN A 280 0.61 18.90 37.69
N THR A 281 1.65 19.47 37.06
CA THR A 281 2.00 20.87 37.22
C THR A 281 0.89 21.79 36.66
N GLU A 282 0.29 21.39 35.53
CA GLU A 282 -0.82 22.10 34.89
C GLU A 282 -2.18 21.78 35.52
N ASN A 283 -2.24 21.01 36.61
CA ASN A 283 -3.46 20.56 37.30
C ASN A 283 -4.44 19.78 36.37
N LYS A 284 -3.90 19.05 35.36
CA LYS A 284 -4.65 18.19 34.43
C LYS A 284 -4.65 16.74 34.95
N LEU A 285 -5.31 16.50 36.07
CA LEU A 285 -5.27 15.22 36.79
C LEU A 285 -5.95 14.09 36.01
N LEU A 286 -7.02 14.40 35.27
CA LEU A 286 -7.74 13.41 34.48
C LEU A 286 -6.90 12.93 33.29
N GLU A 287 -6.25 13.86 32.60
CA GLU A 287 -5.33 13.59 31.50
C GLU A 287 -4.13 12.76 31.96
N ALA A 288 -3.58 13.09 33.15
CA ALA A 288 -2.51 12.32 33.77
C ALA A 288 -2.93 10.86 34.02
N GLN A 289 -4.08 10.64 34.65
CA GLN A 289 -4.58 9.32 34.96
C GLN A 289 -4.86 8.49 33.69
N ARG A 290 -5.49 9.08 32.68
CA ARG A 290 -5.77 8.42 31.39
C ARG A 290 -4.47 7.94 30.72
N LEU A 291 -3.48 8.84 30.64
CA LEU A 291 -2.20 8.56 30.01
C LEU A 291 -1.44 7.46 30.75
N GLU A 292 -1.39 7.54 32.07
CA GLU A 292 -0.70 6.56 32.91
C GLU A 292 -1.28 5.17 32.75
N GLN A 293 -2.58 5.01 32.94
CA GLN A 293 -3.27 3.72 32.81
C GLN A 293 -3.04 3.09 31.43
N ARG A 294 -3.22 3.88 30.36
CA ARG A 294 -3.07 3.39 29.00
C ARG A 294 -1.62 2.97 28.70
N THR A 295 -0.67 3.82 29.05
CA THR A 295 0.73 3.57 28.71
C THR A 295 1.32 2.41 29.52
N ILE A 296 0.94 2.25 30.79
CA ILE A 296 1.36 1.10 31.61
C ILE A 296 0.81 -0.20 31.01
N PHE A 297 -0.48 -0.24 30.66
CA PHE A 297 -1.08 -1.41 30.01
C PHE A 297 -0.38 -1.75 28.70
N ASP A 298 -0.12 -0.75 27.83
CA ASP A 298 0.58 -0.96 26.57
C ASP A 298 2.00 -1.52 26.80
N LEU A 299 2.73 -1.03 27.82
CA LEU A 299 4.06 -1.53 28.19
C LEU A 299 4.04 -2.98 28.70
N GLU A 300 3.04 -3.37 29.46
CA GLU A 300 2.86 -4.77 29.91
C GLU A 300 2.61 -5.70 28.72
N MET A 301 1.76 -5.29 27.79
CA MET A 301 1.50 -6.04 26.55
C MET A 301 2.76 -6.17 25.70
N ILE A 302 3.49 -5.07 25.48
CA ILE A 302 4.75 -5.09 24.73
C ILE A 302 5.76 -6.01 25.38
N GLY A 303 5.89 -5.97 26.70
CA GLY A 303 6.84 -6.82 27.45
C GLY A 303 6.51 -8.32 27.40
N THR A 304 5.23 -8.67 27.30
CA THR A 304 4.77 -10.08 27.32
C THR A 304 4.64 -10.67 25.90
N THR A 305 4.14 -9.90 24.93
CA THR A 305 3.80 -10.40 23.59
C THR A 305 4.64 -9.78 22.47
N GLY A 306 5.48 -8.78 22.80
CA GLY A 306 6.25 -8.01 21.81
C GLY A 306 5.43 -6.96 21.06
N THR A 307 4.11 -6.81 21.35
CA THR A 307 3.21 -5.90 20.65
C THR A 307 2.09 -5.40 21.56
N CYS A 308 1.37 -4.35 21.14
CA CYS A 308 0.14 -3.87 21.78
C CYS A 308 -0.82 -3.28 20.76
N ALA A 309 -2.09 -3.06 21.15
CA ALA A 309 -3.06 -2.34 20.32
C ALA A 309 -2.62 -0.89 20.14
N GLY A 310 -2.36 -0.47 18.89
CA GLY A 310 -1.85 0.87 18.58
C GLY A 310 -0.34 1.01 18.77
N ILE A 311 0.43 -0.08 18.63
CA ILE A 311 1.90 -0.09 18.73
C ILE A 311 2.56 0.95 17.82
N GLU A 312 1.92 1.30 16.71
CA GLU A 312 2.36 2.34 15.79
C GLU A 312 2.56 3.72 16.46
N ASN A 313 1.83 4.01 17.56
CA ASN A 313 2.01 5.26 18.32
C ASN A 313 3.38 5.33 19.05
N TYR A 314 4.05 4.21 19.17
CA TYR A 314 5.40 4.07 19.74
C TYR A 314 6.49 3.88 18.66
N SER A 315 6.14 4.02 17.37
CA SER A 315 7.02 3.75 16.22
C SER A 315 8.36 4.51 16.27
N ARG A 316 8.39 5.72 16.85
CA ARG A 316 9.62 6.50 17.06
C ARG A 316 10.65 5.72 17.88
N TYR A 317 10.23 5.18 19.02
CA TYR A 317 11.11 4.41 19.92
C TYR A 317 11.52 3.08 19.29
N LEU A 318 10.59 2.40 18.65
CA LEU A 318 10.82 1.10 18.01
C LEU A 318 11.77 1.17 16.82
N SER A 319 11.85 2.32 16.16
CA SER A 319 12.76 2.57 15.02
C SER A 319 14.03 3.34 15.42
N GLY A 320 14.19 3.72 16.70
CA GLY A 320 15.34 4.49 17.18
C GLY A 320 15.44 5.92 16.62
N ARG A 321 14.36 6.47 16.07
CA ARG A 321 14.33 7.81 15.47
C ARG A 321 14.31 8.91 16.54
N LEU A 322 14.85 10.07 16.17
CA LEU A 322 14.70 11.29 16.98
C LEU A 322 13.30 11.88 16.78
N GLU A 323 12.87 12.69 17.75
CA GLU A 323 11.61 13.43 17.68
C GLU A 323 11.54 14.29 16.41
N GLY A 324 10.40 14.26 15.73
CA GLY A 324 10.15 15.01 14.50
C GLY A 324 10.74 14.41 13.22
N ASN A 325 11.61 13.39 13.31
CA ASN A 325 12.15 12.76 12.11
C ASN A 325 11.05 12.05 11.30
N PRO A 326 11.15 12.04 9.96
CA PRO A 326 10.20 11.35 9.11
C PRO A 326 10.16 9.85 9.41
N PRO A 327 8.99 9.20 9.31
CA PRO A 327 8.91 7.74 9.44
C PRO A 327 9.55 7.06 8.23
N PRO A 328 10.11 5.84 8.40
CA PRO A 328 10.55 5.04 7.27
C PRO A 328 9.34 4.60 6.42
N THR A 329 9.37 4.96 5.16
CA THR A 329 8.26 4.73 4.21
C THR A 329 8.71 3.91 3.02
N LEU A 330 7.78 3.59 2.11
CA LEU A 330 8.10 2.87 0.88
C LEU A 330 9.21 3.56 0.05
N PHE A 331 9.31 4.89 0.11
CA PHE A 331 10.33 5.64 -0.62
C PHE A 331 11.77 5.36 -0.16
N GLU A 332 11.97 4.99 1.11
CA GLU A 332 13.29 4.58 1.61
C GLU A 332 13.70 3.20 1.10
N PHE A 333 12.72 2.34 0.83
CA PHE A 333 12.95 1.00 0.29
C PHE A 333 13.24 1.01 -1.22
N MET A 334 12.82 2.06 -1.93
CA MET A 334 13.03 2.16 -3.39
C MET A 334 14.51 2.34 -3.73
N PRO A 335 15.01 1.65 -4.78
CA PRO A 335 16.33 1.92 -5.32
C PRO A 335 16.48 3.40 -5.71
N LYS A 336 17.68 3.97 -5.51
CA LYS A 336 17.94 5.40 -5.76
C LYS A 336 17.76 5.80 -7.22
N ASP A 337 17.90 4.87 -8.13
CA ASP A 337 17.72 5.04 -9.57
C ASP A 337 16.28 4.74 -10.02
N ALA A 338 15.37 4.39 -9.13
CA ALA A 338 13.98 4.13 -9.47
C ALA A 338 13.32 5.38 -10.10
N ILE A 339 12.37 5.15 -11.01
CA ILE A 339 11.56 6.20 -11.62
C ILE A 339 10.24 6.32 -10.89
N VAL A 340 9.80 7.55 -10.65
CA VAL A 340 8.49 7.82 -10.06
C VAL A 340 7.52 8.26 -11.16
N PHE A 341 6.46 7.53 -11.39
CA PHE A 341 5.32 7.97 -12.19
C PHE A 341 4.20 8.39 -11.25
N ILE A 342 3.59 9.54 -11.51
CA ILE A 342 2.44 10.02 -10.75
C ILE A 342 1.26 10.11 -11.69
N ASP A 343 0.41 9.07 -11.64
CA ASP A 343 -0.80 9.03 -12.45
C ASP A 343 -1.87 9.94 -11.87
N GLU A 344 -2.66 10.55 -12.78
CA GLU A 344 -3.64 11.60 -12.48
C GLU A 344 -3.05 12.64 -11.50
N SER A 345 -1.87 13.17 -11.87
CA SER A 345 -1.03 14.03 -11.00
C SER A 345 -1.79 15.22 -10.42
N HIS A 346 -2.74 15.78 -11.17
CA HIS A 346 -3.60 16.88 -10.71
C HIS A 346 -4.45 16.55 -9.47
N VAL A 347 -4.67 15.26 -9.18
CA VAL A 347 -5.34 14.77 -7.96
C VAL A 347 -4.31 14.25 -6.97
N THR A 348 -3.36 13.43 -7.41
CA THR A 348 -2.40 12.74 -6.55
C THR A 348 -1.47 13.70 -5.80
N ILE A 349 -0.98 14.74 -6.45
CA ILE A 349 -0.10 15.74 -5.82
C ILE A 349 -0.79 16.52 -4.68
N PRO A 350 -1.99 17.08 -4.84
CA PRO A 350 -2.72 17.68 -3.73
C PRO A 350 -3.00 16.72 -2.57
N GLN A 351 -3.27 15.43 -2.83
CA GLN A 351 -3.48 14.44 -1.79
C GLN A 351 -2.20 14.22 -0.96
N LEU A 352 -1.03 14.09 -1.60
CA LEU A 352 0.26 13.97 -0.90
C LEU A 352 0.48 15.15 0.07
N GLY A 353 0.10 16.36 -0.32
CA GLY A 353 0.20 17.55 0.53
C GLY A 353 -0.82 17.62 1.67
N ALA A 354 -2.00 17.04 1.50
CA ALA A 354 -3.10 17.16 2.45
C ALA A 354 -3.01 16.19 3.65
N MET A 355 -2.41 15.00 3.45
CA MET A 355 -2.43 13.91 4.44
C MET A 355 -1.80 14.29 5.78
N TYR A 356 -0.67 14.99 5.77
CA TYR A 356 0.09 15.32 6.98
C TYR A 356 -0.69 16.21 7.95
N LYS A 357 -1.32 17.28 7.46
CA LYS A 357 -1.98 18.29 8.33
C LYS A 357 -3.17 17.71 9.09
N GLY A 358 -3.98 16.88 8.45
CA GLY A 358 -5.13 16.24 9.08
C GLY A 358 -4.72 15.25 10.18
N ASP A 359 -3.67 14.45 9.91
CA ASP A 359 -3.14 13.50 10.88
C ASP A 359 -2.53 14.20 12.11
N LEU A 360 -1.74 15.26 11.89
CA LEU A 360 -1.12 16.04 12.96
C LEU A 360 -2.16 16.63 13.92
N SER A 361 -3.15 17.36 13.40
CA SER A 361 -4.19 18.01 14.24
C SER A 361 -4.95 17.00 15.12
N ARG A 362 -5.27 15.84 14.57
CA ARG A 362 -5.91 14.75 15.32
C ARG A 362 -5.03 14.25 16.47
N LYS A 363 -3.75 14.05 16.24
CA LYS A 363 -2.78 13.52 17.22
C LYS A 363 -2.37 14.55 18.26
N GLU A 364 -2.38 15.83 17.92
CA GLU A 364 -2.24 16.91 18.89
C GLU A 364 -3.33 16.83 19.96
N ASN A 365 -4.60 16.71 19.56
CA ASN A 365 -5.70 16.54 20.50
C ASN A 365 -5.53 15.29 21.39
N LEU A 366 -5.18 14.15 20.80
CA LEU A 366 -4.94 12.92 21.58
C LEU A 366 -3.83 13.08 22.62
N SER A 367 -2.76 13.79 22.27
CA SER A 367 -1.65 14.06 23.18
C SER A 367 -1.97 15.09 24.24
N GLU A 368 -2.72 16.16 23.90
CA GLU A 368 -3.06 17.25 24.84
C GLU A 368 -4.06 16.81 25.91
N TYR A 369 -4.96 15.88 25.56
CA TYR A 369 -6.00 15.37 26.45
C TYR A 369 -5.67 14.02 27.09
N GLY A 370 -4.40 13.61 27.08
CA GLY A 370 -3.88 12.45 27.83
C GLY A 370 -4.28 11.08 27.26
N PHE A 371 -4.73 10.98 26.01
CA PHE A 371 -5.03 9.68 25.39
C PHE A 371 -3.78 8.99 24.85
N ARG A 372 -2.76 9.76 24.42
CA ARG A 372 -1.50 9.25 23.89
C ARG A 372 -0.31 10.11 24.33
N LEU A 373 0.88 9.48 24.36
CA LEU A 373 2.14 10.21 24.52
C LEU A 373 2.38 11.15 23.31
N PRO A 374 3.13 12.25 23.49
CA PRO A 374 3.51 13.15 22.39
C PRO A 374 4.17 12.45 21.20
N SER A 375 4.83 11.30 21.42
CA SER A 375 5.45 10.46 20.40
C SER A 375 4.48 9.94 19.34
N CYS A 376 3.18 9.89 19.64
CA CYS A 376 2.16 9.49 18.66
C CYS A 376 2.18 10.39 17.41
N LYS A 377 2.63 11.65 17.54
CA LYS A 377 2.76 12.60 16.43
C LYS A 377 3.84 12.21 15.43
N ASP A 378 4.82 11.39 15.84
CA ASP A 378 5.91 10.92 14.98
C ASP A 378 5.50 9.68 14.15
N ASN A 379 4.37 9.04 14.46
CA ASN A 379 3.72 8.08 13.58
C ASN A 379 2.80 8.83 12.60
N ARG A 380 3.34 9.35 11.55
CA ARG A 380 2.68 10.27 10.63
C ARG A 380 3.04 9.95 9.17
N PRO A 381 2.26 10.41 8.19
CA PRO A 381 2.73 10.41 6.82
C PRO A 381 3.90 11.39 6.65
N LEU A 382 4.67 11.22 5.58
CA LEU A 382 5.61 12.24 5.15
C LEU A 382 4.85 13.56 4.93
N ASN A 383 5.48 14.67 5.29
CA ASN A 383 5.01 15.95 4.79
C ASN A 383 5.45 16.12 3.32
N PHE A 384 4.90 17.14 2.65
CA PHE A 384 5.13 17.32 1.22
C PHE A 384 6.59 17.59 0.87
N ASP A 385 7.31 18.35 1.70
CA ASP A 385 8.72 18.71 1.47
C ASP A 385 9.62 17.49 1.69
N GLU A 386 9.36 16.67 2.69
CA GLU A 386 10.06 15.41 2.93
C GLU A 386 9.89 14.47 1.73
N TRP A 387 8.64 14.24 1.29
CA TRP A 387 8.36 13.44 0.10
C TRP A 387 9.06 13.99 -1.15
N ASN A 388 8.99 15.31 -1.38
CA ASN A 388 9.61 15.97 -2.52
C ASN A 388 11.16 15.87 -2.51
N GLY A 389 11.75 15.83 -1.30
CA GLY A 389 13.19 15.60 -1.11
C GLY A 389 13.63 14.16 -1.37
N MET A 390 12.75 13.18 -1.06
CA MET A 390 13.07 11.75 -1.18
C MET A 390 12.84 11.18 -2.60
N ARG A 391 11.89 11.75 -3.36
CA ARG A 391 11.59 11.26 -4.71
C ARG A 391 12.75 11.45 -5.68
N SER A 392 12.96 10.47 -6.52
CA SER A 392 13.90 10.48 -7.63
C SER A 392 13.32 11.21 -8.87
N GLN A 393 13.82 10.91 -10.07
CA GLN A 393 13.28 11.45 -11.32
C GLN A 393 11.81 11.08 -11.47
N THR A 394 10.98 12.09 -11.76
CA THR A 394 9.53 11.96 -11.70
C THR A 394 8.87 12.38 -13.01
N ILE A 395 7.95 11.54 -13.49
CA ILE A 395 7.08 11.83 -14.63
C ILE A 395 5.65 11.98 -14.10
N TYR A 396 5.08 13.17 -14.26
CA TYR A 396 3.70 13.48 -13.93
C TYR A 396 2.82 13.19 -15.13
N VAL A 397 1.83 12.32 -14.95
CA VAL A 397 0.95 11.86 -16.01
C VAL A 397 -0.47 12.37 -15.72
N SER A 398 -1.03 13.17 -16.64
CA SER A 398 -2.39 13.70 -16.48
C SER A 398 -2.95 14.19 -17.81
N ALA A 399 -4.28 14.18 -17.94
CA ALA A 399 -4.96 14.89 -19.03
C ALA A 399 -5.04 16.40 -18.76
N THR A 400 -5.02 16.80 -17.50
CA THR A 400 -5.16 18.17 -17.01
C THR A 400 -4.11 18.47 -15.93
N PRO A 401 -2.81 18.55 -16.26
CA PRO A 401 -1.75 18.77 -15.27
C PRO A 401 -2.02 19.99 -14.39
N GLY A 402 -1.74 19.87 -13.10
CA GLY A 402 -1.95 20.92 -12.13
C GLY A 402 -0.86 22.00 -12.16
N LYS A 403 -1.08 23.09 -11.41
CA LYS A 403 -0.16 24.22 -11.38
C LYS A 403 1.20 23.88 -10.79
N TRP A 404 1.24 22.96 -9.82
CA TRP A 404 2.47 22.63 -9.12
C TRP A 404 3.43 21.88 -10.05
N GLU A 405 3.02 20.78 -10.68
CA GLU A 405 3.86 20.00 -11.58
C GLU A 405 4.30 20.82 -12.81
N LEU A 406 3.40 21.67 -13.35
CA LEU A 406 3.78 22.59 -14.42
C LEU A 406 4.83 23.61 -13.96
N SER A 407 4.78 24.08 -12.71
CA SER A 407 5.80 24.96 -12.17
C SER A 407 7.17 24.29 -12.06
N GLN A 408 7.21 22.97 -11.73
CA GLN A 408 8.46 22.20 -11.63
C GLN A 408 9.16 22.05 -13.00
N THR A 409 8.40 22.06 -14.08
CA THR A 409 8.92 21.93 -15.46
C THR A 409 9.06 23.27 -16.19
N GLY A 410 8.82 24.40 -15.51
CA GLY A 410 8.79 25.73 -16.12
C GLY A 410 7.71 25.87 -17.20
N GLY A 411 6.59 25.20 -17.01
CA GLY A 411 5.44 25.16 -17.92
C GLY A 411 5.62 24.24 -19.12
N LYS A 412 6.71 23.48 -19.19
CA LYS A 412 6.96 22.54 -20.30
C LYS A 412 6.25 21.20 -20.03
N PHE A 413 5.65 20.64 -21.07
CA PHE A 413 5.03 19.33 -21.07
C PHE A 413 5.22 18.64 -22.42
N ILE A 414 5.06 17.32 -22.41
CA ILE A 414 5.09 16.48 -23.61
C ILE A 414 3.64 16.04 -23.87
N GLU A 415 3.17 16.24 -25.10
CA GLU A 415 1.79 15.98 -25.49
C GLU A 415 1.60 14.54 -25.98
N GLN A 416 0.47 13.95 -25.60
CA GLN A 416 -0.06 12.70 -26.11
C GLN A 416 -1.57 12.82 -26.24
N ILE A 417 -2.03 13.49 -27.30
CA ILE A 417 -3.41 13.90 -27.50
C ILE A 417 -4.16 13.02 -28.51
N ILE A 418 -3.44 12.28 -29.35
CA ILE A 418 -4.05 11.36 -30.32
C ILE A 418 -4.47 10.08 -29.62
N ARG A 419 -5.75 9.68 -29.80
CA ARG A 419 -6.26 8.38 -29.36
C ARG A 419 -6.01 7.33 -30.43
N PRO A 420 -5.12 6.34 -30.18
CA PRO A 420 -4.84 5.30 -31.19
C PRO A 420 -6.04 4.45 -31.58
N THR A 421 -7.03 4.37 -30.70
CA THR A 421 -8.28 3.64 -30.95
C THR A 421 -9.18 4.30 -31.98
N GLY A 422 -8.94 5.56 -32.33
CA GLY A 422 -9.81 6.36 -33.19
C GLY A 422 -11.14 6.76 -32.54
N LEU A 423 -11.34 6.46 -31.26
CA LEU A 423 -12.55 6.85 -30.53
C LEU A 423 -12.58 8.36 -30.32
N ILE A 424 -13.57 9.01 -30.86
CA ILE A 424 -13.83 10.43 -30.63
C ILE A 424 -14.57 10.65 -29.32
N ASP A 425 -14.57 11.91 -28.83
CA ASP A 425 -15.39 12.26 -27.66
C ASP A 425 -16.87 12.06 -27.97
N PRO A 426 -17.67 11.57 -27.01
CA PRO A 426 -19.09 11.39 -27.18
C PRO A 426 -19.79 12.73 -27.42
N THR A 427 -20.85 12.72 -28.21
CA THR A 427 -21.72 13.87 -28.39
C THR A 427 -22.37 14.22 -27.07
N THR A 428 -22.31 15.48 -26.68
CA THR A 428 -22.91 15.98 -25.43
C THR A 428 -24.21 16.72 -25.74
N GLU A 429 -25.30 16.29 -25.14
CA GLU A 429 -26.61 16.93 -25.23
C GLU A 429 -26.99 17.53 -23.87
N ILE A 430 -27.38 18.80 -23.82
CA ILE A 430 -27.86 19.46 -22.63
C ILE A 430 -29.37 19.46 -22.62
N ARG A 431 -29.99 18.87 -21.60
CA ARG A 431 -31.43 18.76 -21.42
C ARG A 431 -31.92 19.52 -20.19
N PRO A 432 -33.21 19.95 -20.16
CA PRO A 432 -33.79 20.60 -18.99
C PRO A 432 -33.81 19.68 -17.77
N VAL A 433 -33.59 20.26 -16.56
CA VAL A 433 -33.62 19.52 -15.26
C VAL A 433 -35.05 19.05 -14.93
N LYS A 434 -36.08 19.73 -15.43
CA LYS A 434 -37.49 19.37 -15.19
C LYS A 434 -37.79 18.00 -15.75
N ASN A 435 -38.30 17.10 -14.93
CA ASN A 435 -38.60 15.69 -15.27
C ASN A 435 -37.35 14.86 -15.72
N GLN A 436 -36.17 15.23 -15.23
CA GLN A 436 -34.92 14.59 -15.65
C GLN A 436 -34.87 13.07 -15.34
N VAL A 437 -35.59 12.60 -14.31
CA VAL A 437 -35.59 11.18 -13.92
C VAL A 437 -36.39 10.35 -14.93
N GLU A 438 -37.58 10.83 -15.33
CA GLU A 438 -38.40 10.22 -16.35
C GLU A 438 -37.68 10.21 -17.70
N ASP A 439 -37.06 11.32 -18.08
CA ASP A 439 -36.26 11.46 -19.29
C ASP A 439 -35.11 10.44 -19.33
N VAL A 440 -34.41 10.26 -18.23
CA VAL A 440 -33.36 9.23 -18.13
C VAL A 440 -33.92 7.82 -18.24
N VAL A 441 -35.09 7.51 -17.66
CA VAL A 441 -35.74 6.20 -17.78
C VAL A 441 -36.12 5.91 -19.26
N ASP A 442 -36.63 6.90 -19.97
CA ASP A 442 -36.96 6.75 -21.38
C ASP A 442 -35.72 6.48 -22.25
N GLU A 443 -34.61 7.21 -21.99
CA GLU A 443 -33.31 6.94 -22.64
C GLU A 443 -32.74 5.57 -22.31
N ILE A 444 -32.84 5.11 -21.07
CA ILE A 444 -32.42 3.77 -20.67
C ILE A 444 -33.16 2.72 -21.46
N ASN A 445 -34.50 2.85 -21.56
CA ASN A 445 -35.31 1.92 -22.28
C ASN A 445 -34.95 1.86 -23.79
N ASN A 446 -34.63 3.00 -24.40
CA ASN A 446 -34.15 3.07 -25.77
C ASN A 446 -32.81 2.36 -25.96
N ILE A 447 -31.86 2.58 -25.04
CA ILE A 447 -30.50 2.02 -25.08
C ILE A 447 -30.53 0.50 -24.83
N ILE A 448 -31.37 0.02 -23.93
CA ILE A 448 -31.54 -1.41 -23.63
C ILE A 448 -31.98 -2.17 -24.90
N THR A 449 -32.82 -1.60 -25.77
CA THR A 449 -33.21 -2.24 -27.01
C THR A 449 -32.03 -2.54 -27.94
N SER A 450 -30.95 -1.77 -27.80
CA SER A 450 -29.70 -1.94 -28.55
C SER A 450 -28.69 -2.85 -27.82
N ASN A 451 -29.09 -3.50 -26.73
CA ASN A 451 -28.24 -4.32 -25.86
C ASN A 451 -26.98 -3.58 -25.35
N GLN A 452 -27.16 -2.31 -25.00
CA GLN A 452 -26.11 -1.44 -24.47
C GLN A 452 -26.37 -1.11 -23.00
N ARG A 453 -25.38 -0.50 -22.34
CA ARG A 453 -25.40 -0.11 -20.90
C ARG A 453 -25.43 1.40 -20.78
N VAL A 454 -25.96 1.88 -19.65
CA VAL A 454 -26.01 3.30 -19.27
C VAL A 454 -25.27 3.50 -17.97
N LEU A 455 -24.41 4.52 -17.91
CA LEU A 455 -23.78 4.99 -16.68
C LEU A 455 -24.43 6.31 -16.26
N ILE A 456 -24.96 6.35 -15.03
CA ILE A 456 -25.62 7.53 -14.47
C ILE A 456 -24.77 8.07 -13.32
N THR A 457 -24.39 9.35 -13.38
CA THR A 457 -23.64 10.01 -12.30
C THR A 457 -24.55 10.95 -11.53
N VAL A 458 -24.54 10.84 -10.21
CA VAL A 458 -25.32 11.68 -9.28
C VAL A 458 -24.43 12.38 -8.27
N LEU A 459 -24.96 13.41 -7.60
CA LEU A 459 -24.17 14.28 -6.71
C LEU A 459 -23.90 13.68 -5.34
N THR A 460 -24.76 12.77 -4.83
CA THR A 460 -24.65 12.22 -3.47
C THR A 460 -24.85 10.71 -3.48
N LYS A 461 -24.26 10.02 -2.47
CA LYS A 461 -24.46 8.59 -2.22
C LYS A 461 -25.95 8.25 -2.07
N LYS A 462 -26.66 9.00 -1.21
CA LYS A 462 -28.07 8.81 -0.97
C LYS A 462 -28.88 8.91 -2.27
N MET A 463 -28.56 9.88 -3.13
CA MET A 463 -29.25 9.98 -4.43
C MET A 463 -28.97 8.79 -5.35
N ALA A 464 -27.77 8.20 -5.26
CA ALA A 464 -27.46 6.97 -6.01
C ALA A 464 -28.31 5.79 -5.51
N GLU A 465 -28.45 5.64 -4.20
CA GLU A 465 -29.28 4.61 -3.58
C GLU A 465 -30.76 4.79 -3.90
N ASP A 466 -31.32 6.00 -3.65
CA ASP A 466 -32.71 6.34 -3.89
C ASP A 466 -33.09 6.16 -5.40
N LEU A 467 -32.19 6.58 -6.29
CA LEU A 467 -32.41 6.43 -7.75
C LEU A 467 -32.36 4.96 -8.19
N THR A 468 -31.49 4.17 -7.55
CA THR A 468 -31.40 2.72 -7.82
C THR A 468 -32.68 2.01 -7.39
N GLU A 469 -33.22 2.32 -6.20
CA GLU A 469 -34.49 1.79 -5.71
C GLU A 469 -35.64 2.11 -6.68
N PHE A 470 -35.75 3.39 -7.07
CA PHE A 470 -36.76 3.83 -8.04
C PHE A 470 -36.66 3.07 -9.40
N MET A 471 -35.42 2.86 -9.90
CA MET A 471 -35.23 2.13 -11.16
C MET A 471 -35.55 0.65 -11.02
N HIS A 472 -35.28 0.01 -9.87
CA HIS A 472 -35.71 -1.36 -9.58
C HIS A 472 -37.23 -1.49 -9.59
N GLU A 473 -37.95 -0.53 -8.99
CA GLU A 473 -39.41 -0.49 -9.05
C GLU A 473 -39.95 -0.41 -10.50
N LYS A 474 -39.20 0.20 -11.41
CA LYS A 474 -39.49 0.27 -12.84
C LYS A 474 -39.05 -0.98 -13.61
N GLY A 475 -38.50 -1.99 -12.94
CA GLY A 475 -38.04 -3.23 -13.55
C GLY A 475 -36.72 -3.12 -14.31
N ILE A 476 -35.96 -2.05 -14.10
CA ILE A 476 -34.65 -1.84 -14.73
C ILE A 476 -33.58 -2.54 -13.86
N ARG A 477 -32.71 -3.34 -14.49
CA ARG A 477 -31.56 -3.92 -13.82
C ARG A 477 -30.49 -2.84 -13.64
N VAL A 478 -30.23 -2.47 -12.39
CA VAL A 478 -29.31 -1.39 -12.03
C VAL A 478 -28.54 -1.76 -10.77
N ARG A 479 -27.30 -1.26 -10.64
CA ARG A 479 -26.52 -1.30 -9.40
C ARG A 479 -25.94 0.09 -9.15
N TYR A 480 -25.84 0.51 -7.88
CA TYR A 480 -25.14 1.74 -7.52
C TYR A 480 -23.68 1.46 -7.19
N LEU A 481 -22.85 2.50 -7.31
CA LEU A 481 -21.44 2.45 -7.00
C LEU A 481 -21.03 3.73 -6.26
N HIS A 482 -20.57 3.59 -5.02
CA HIS A 482 -20.02 4.70 -4.22
C HIS A 482 -18.94 4.23 -3.24
N SER A 483 -18.41 5.15 -2.42
CA SER A 483 -17.24 4.90 -1.57
C SER A 483 -17.44 3.84 -0.48
N ASP A 484 -18.68 3.48 -0.12
CA ASP A 484 -18.96 2.52 0.94
C ASP A 484 -19.04 1.08 0.43
N ILE A 485 -18.93 0.88 -0.89
CA ILE A 485 -18.84 -0.45 -1.50
C ILE A 485 -17.39 -0.91 -1.48
N ASP A 486 -17.14 -2.16 -1.14
CA ASP A 486 -15.81 -2.75 -1.07
C ASP A 486 -15.08 -2.73 -2.43
N THR A 487 -13.77 -2.62 -2.39
CA THR A 487 -12.94 -2.45 -3.59
C THR A 487 -13.11 -3.60 -4.57
N ILE A 488 -13.24 -4.83 -4.10
CA ILE A 488 -13.43 -6.02 -4.95
C ILE A 488 -14.81 -5.99 -5.59
N GLU A 489 -15.84 -5.69 -4.80
CA GLU A 489 -17.22 -5.59 -5.30
C GLU A 489 -17.37 -4.49 -6.36
N ARG A 490 -16.66 -3.35 -6.23
CA ARG A 490 -16.64 -2.31 -7.26
C ARG A 490 -16.11 -2.82 -8.60
N ILE A 491 -15.05 -3.63 -8.57
CA ILE A 491 -14.49 -4.22 -9.80
C ILE A 491 -15.50 -5.15 -10.45
N GLU A 492 -16.21 -5.95 -9.66
CA GLU A 492 -17.27 -6.84 -10.15
C GLU A 492 -18.44 -6.06 -10.76
N ILE A 493 -18.93 -5.00 -10.07
CA ILE A 493 -20.00 -4.14 -10.59
C ILE A 493 -19.65 -3.52 -11.94
N ILE A 494 -18.39 -3.11 -12.13
CA ILE A 494 -17.95 -2.51 -13.40
C ILE A 494 -17.80 -3.56 -14.50
N ARG A 495 -17.36 -4.77 -14.13
CA ARG A 495 -17.18 -5.88 -15.09
C ARG A 495 -18.53 -6.46 -15.55
N ASP A 496 -19.47 -6.68 -14.65
CA ASP A 496 -20.79 -7.28 -14.90
C ASP A 496 -21.76 -6.28 -15.55
#